data_a8be0e3cc95041d29ab1da9988e9e65a
#
_entry.id   a8be0e3cc95041d29ab1da9988e9e65a
#
_cell.length_a   1.000
_cell.length_b   1.000
_cell.length_c   1.000
_cell.angle_alpha   90.00
_cell.angle_beta   90.00
_cell.angle_gamma   90.00
#
_symmetry.space_group_name_H-M   'P 1'
#
loop_
_entity.id
_entity.type
_entity.pdbx_description
1 polymer ?
#
loop_
_entity_poly.entity_id
_entity_poly.type
_entity_poly.pdbx_seq_one_letter_code
_entity_poly.pdbx_strand_id
1 'polypeptide(L)'
;MSISTAAQPAFDPANFEKGQPIDNPYLPWKPGTTFVYHTYLPGNVLEQIDTVTVTDKTRRIDGVTCTVVSDVVTDPKTGQLIENTKDYYAQDKSGNVWYFGESSAEYDNGKLVSREGSWRAGVKGALPGIIQEANPQIGDSYDEENAQNVAHDHGQVTSLTGSANVPFGTFKNDLLVTHETSALEPGAAENKYYFAGVGEVFGRDLVSGEEDRLVSVTTDTGTSQLVQAMASFGGGGASLNTSPLSTAANESSLQHMLVANGHHA
;
A
#
# COMPACT_ATOMS: atom_id res chain seq x y z
N MET A 1 -30.83 -11.44 2.92
CA MET A 1 -30.47 -11.19 1.52
C MET A 1 -29.14 -11.87 1.30
N SER A 2 -29.02 -12.76 0.32
CA SER A 2 -27.74 -13.38 -0.01
C SER A 2 -26.92 -12.30 -0.74
N ILE A 3 -25.83 -11.84 -0.14
CA ILE A 3 -24.88 -10.95 -0.82
C ILE A 3 -24.19 -11.85 -1.84
N SER A 4 -24.41 -11.60 -3.12
CA SER A 4 -23.64 -12.25 -4.18
C SER A 4 -22.31 -11.51 -4.25
N THR A 5 -21.26 -12.08 -3.68
CA THR A 5 -19.90 -11.60 -3.89
C THR A 5 -19.55 -11.84 -5.36
N ALA A 6 -19.13 -10.79 -6.06
CA ALA A 6 -18.60 -10.93 -7.40
C ALA A 6 -17.30 -11.72 -7.32
N ALA A 7 -17.17 -12.78 -8.12
CA ALA A 7 -15.89 -13.47 -8.22
C ALA A 7 -14.87 -12.54 -8.91
N GLN A 8 -13.63 -12.56 -8.43
CA GLN A 8 -12.52 -11.86 -9.08
C GLN A 8 -12.51 -12.18 -10.59
N PRO A 9 -12.42 -11.16 -11.48
CA PRO A 9 -12.31 -11.40 -12.91
C PRO A 9 -11.03 -12.18 -13.24
N ALA A 10 -11.10 -13.08 -14.21
CA ALA A 10 -9.91 -13.76 -14.70
C ALA A 10 -8.96 -12.74 -15.35
N PHE A 11 -7.66 -12.89 -15.11
CA PHE A 11 -6.65 -12.07 -15.75
C PHE A 11 -6.65 -12.28 -17.27
N ASP A 12 -6.74 -11.18 -18.01
CA ASP A 12 -6.58 -11.12 -19.47
C ASP A 12 -5.80 -9.84 -19.84
N PRO A 13 -4.59 -9.95 -20.42
CA PRO A 13 -3.80 -8.78 -20.79
C PRO A 13 -4.49 -7.88 -21.83
N ALA A 14 -5.50 -8.36 -22.56
CA ALA A 14 -6.30 -7.56 -23.48
C ALA A 14 -7.18 -6.51 -22.76
N ASN A 15 -7.41 -6.68 -21.46
CA ASN A 15 -8.16 -5.73 -20.64
C ASN A 15 -7.33 -4.52 -20.20
N PHE A 16 -6.05 -4.46 -20.53
CA PHE A 16 -5.16 -3.35 -20.15
C PHE A 16 -4.78 -2.52 -21.37
N GLU A 17 -4.74 -1.20 -21.20
CA GLU A 17 -4.26 -0.28 -22.20
C GLU A 17 -2.84 0.18 -21.90
N LYS A 18 -2.03 0.35 -22.94
CA LYS A 18 -0.67 0.83 -22.75
C LYS A 18 -0.68 2.29 -22.31
N GLY A 19 -0.08 2.57 -21.16
CA GLY A 19 0.03 3.94 -20.63
C GLY A 19 -1.25 4.46 -19.98
N GLN A 20 -2.20 3.57 -19.69
CA GLN A 20 -3.34 3.94 -18.85
C GLN A 20 -2.85 4.38 -17.48
N PRO A 21 -3.27 5.55 -16.98
CA PRO A 21 -2.93 6.00 -15.63
C PRO A 21 -3.62 5.11 -14.58
N ILE A 22 -3.04 5.03 -13.40
CA ILE A 22 -3.72 4.46 -12.24
C ILE A 22 -4.47 5.62 -11.56
N ASP A 23 -5.78 5.70 -11.84
CA ASP A 23 -6.68 6.76 -11.36
C ASP A 23 -7.87 6.22 -10.55
N ASN A 24 -7.77 4.96 -10.12
CA ASN A 24 -8.74 4.36 -9.20
C ASN A 24 -8.95 5.27 -7.99
N PRO A 25 -10.20 5.52 -7.55
CA PRO A 25 -10.48 6.45 -6.46
C PRO A 25 -9.74 6.13 -5.15
N TYR A 26 -9.57 4.85 -4.83
CA TYR A 26 -8.91 4.39 -3.60
C TYR A 26 -7.42 4.10 -3.76
N LEU A 27 -6.90 4.20 -4.98
CA LEU A 27 -5.47 4.07 -5.26
C LEU A 27 -5.07 4.98 -6.43
N PRO A 28 -5.16 6.32 -6.28
CA PRO A 28 -4.90 7.27 -7.36
C PRO A 28 -3.39 7.52 -7.54
N TRP A 29 -2.68 6.51 -8.00
CA TRP A 29 -1.22 6.52 -8.09
C TRP A 29 -0.72 7.22 -9.36
N LYS A 30 -0.58 8.53 -9.26
CA LYS A 30 -0.05 9.36 -10.34
C LYS A 30 1.48 9.43 -10.25
N PRO A 31 2.22 9.23 -11.37
CA PRO A 31 3.67 9.42 -11.39
C PRO A 31 4.10 10.78 -10.80
N GLY A 32 5.17 10.76 -9.99
CA GLY A 32 5.67 11.92 -9.25
C GLY A 32 4.99 12.12 -7.88
N THR A 33 4.08 11.24 -7.49
CA THR A 33 3.51 11.27 -6.13
C THR A 33 4.37 10.43 -5.18
N THR A 34 4.63 10.99 -4.00
CA THR A 34 5.32 10.31 -2.90
C THR A 34 4.46 10.34 -1.65
N PHE A 35 4.27 9.17 -1.06
CA PHE A 35 3.61 8.96 0.22
C PHE A 35 4.67 8.62 1.25
N VAL A 36 4.52 9.14 2.47
CA VAL A 36 5.38 8.78 3.61
C VAL A 36 4.50 8.22 4.71
N TYR A 37 4.80 7.01 5.12
CA TYR A 37 4.18 6.33 6.25
C TYR A 37 5.16 6.20 7.40
N HIS A 38 4.63 6.20 8.60
CA HIS A 38 5.34 5.85 9.81
C HIS A 38 4.73 4.58 10.40
N THR A 39 5.56 3.58 10.62
CA THR A 39 5.20 2.33 11.27
C THR A 39 5.43 2.43 12.75
N TYR A 40 4.42 2.11 13.54
CA TYR A 40 4.46 2.16 14.99
C TYR A 40 4.19 0.80 15.61
N LEU A 41 5.07 0.37 16.49
CA LEU A 41 4.80 -0.75 17.40
C LEU A 41 3.79 -0.36 18.50
N PRO A 42 3.16 -1.33 19.18
CA PRO A 42 2.31 -1.08 20.35
C PRO A 42 2.99 -0.18 21.36
N GLY A 43 2.24 0.79 21.90
CA GLY A 43 2.81 1.81 22.78
C GLY A 43 3.30 3.07 22.05
N ASN A 44 3.01 3.19 20.74
CA ASN A 44 3.35 4.34 19.89
C ASN A 44 4.87 4.54 19.75
N VAL A 45 5.60 3.45 19.62
CA VAL A 45 7.05 3.45 19.37
C VAL A 45 7.27 3.46 17.86
N LEU A 46 7.86 4.53 17.33
CA LEU A 46 8.20 4.63 15.91
C LEU A 46 9.31 3.63 15.58
N GLU A 47 9.01 2.71 14.68
CA GLU A 47 9.89 1.61 14.28
C GLU A 47 10.51 1.81 12.92
N GLN A 48 9.70 2.25 11.93
CA GLN A 48 10.13 2.41 10.54
C GLN A 48 9.55 3.68 9.92
N ILE A 49 10.22 4.16 8.88
CA ILE A 49 9.70 5.17 7.95
C ILE A 49 9.70 4.55 6.56
N ASP A 50 8.52 4.45 5.99
CA ASP A 50 8.32 3.96 4.65
C ASP A 50 8.03 5.11 3.68
N THR A 51 8.67 5.08 2.51
CA THR A 51 8.56 6.10 1.47
C THR A 51 8.19 5.45 0.15
N VAL A 52 6.91 5.49 -0.18
CA VAL A 52 6.32 4.96 -1.40
C VAL A 52 6.29 6.04 -2.48
N THR A 53 7.01 5.85 -3.58
CA THR A 53 7.08 6.79 -4.69
C THR A 53 6.56 6.19 -5.98
N VAL A 54 5.51 6.75 -6.53
CA VAL A 54 5.01 6.38 -7.87
C VAL A 54 5.93 6.99 -8.91
N THR A 55 6.73 6.16 -9.59
CA THR A 55 7.72 6.63 -10.55
C THR A 55 7.12 6.84 -11.95
N ASP A 56 7.84 7.54 -12.82
CA ASP A 56 7.56 7.64 -14.25
C ASP A 56 8.03 6.41 -15.06
N LYS A 57 8.63 5.44 -14.38
CA LYS A 57 9.16 4.23 -15.00
C LYS A 57 8.07 3.21 -15.22
N THR A 58 8.23 2.45 -16.27
CA THR A 58 7.33 1.33 -16.58
C THR A 58 8.10 0.04 -16.81
N ARG A 59 7.44 -1.08 -16.58
CA ARG A 59 7.95 -2.42 -16.89
C ARG A 59 6.89 -3.26 -17.57
N ARG A 60 7.27 -4.01 -18.61
CA ARG A 60 6.37 -4.98 -19.24
C ARG A 60 6.45 -6.31 -18.50
N ILE A 61 5.30 -6.79 -18.00
CA ILE A 61 5.15 -8.06 -17.27
C ILE A 61 3.91 -8.75 -17.82
N ASP A 62 4.02 -10.00 -18.16
CA ASP A 62 2.95 -10.88 -18.68
C ASP A 62 2.02 -10.21 -19.71
N GLY A 63 2.63 -9.47 -20.65
CA GLY A 63 1.91 -8.78 -21.72
C GLY A 63 1.41 -7.38 -21.37
N VAL A 64 1.41 -6.97 -20.08
CA VAL A 64 0.92 -5.68 -19.59
C VAL A 64 2.07 -4.72 -19.32
N THR A 65 1.84 -3.41 -19.55
CA THR A 65 2.78 -2.34 -19.18
C THR A 65 2.42 -1.83 -17.79
N CYS A 66 3.23 -2.18 -16.81
CA CYS A 66 3.02 -1.81 -15.41
C CYS A 66 3.77 -0.52 -15.06
N THR A 67 3.18 0.30 -14.21
CA THR A 67 3.86 1.39 -13.49
C THR A 67 4.79 0.79 -12.44
N VAL A 68 5.98 1.35 -12.29
CA VAL A 68 6.91 0.97 -11.23
C VAL A 68 6.72 1.91 -10.06
N VAL A 69 6.38 1.35 -8.92
CA VAL A 69 6.37 2.05 -7.62
C VAL A 69 7.65 1.68 -6.88
N SER A 70 8.28 2.63 -6.24
CA SER A 70 9.47 2.42 -5.41
C SER A 70 9.07 2.56 -3.97
N ASP A 71 9.28 1.52 -3.23
CA ASP A 71 9.05 1.42 -1.79
C ASP A 71 10.39 1.34 -1.07
N VAL A 72 10.61 2.23 -0.11
CA VAL A 72 11.89 2.36 0.60
C VAL A 72 11.64 2.52 2.09
N VAL A 73 11.97 1.47 2.83
CA VAL A 73 11.86 1.44 4.30
C VAL A 73 13.21 1.78 4.94
N THR A 74 13.19 2.68 5.91
CA THR A 74 14.37 3.13 6.65
C THR A 74 14.16 3.11 8.15
N ASP A 75 15.25 2.89 8.89
CA ASP A 75 15.29 3.04 10.32
C ASP A 75 15.19 4.54 10.72
N PRO A 76 14.23 4.94 11.55
CA PRO A 76 13.99 6.36 11.86
C PRO A 76 15.09 7.03 12.69
N LYS A 77 15.94 6.26 13.38
CA LYS A 77 16.98 6.79 14.25
C LYS A 77 18.30 6.99 13.50
N THR A 78 18.62 6.05 12.61
CA THR A 78 19.90 6.02 11.90
C THR A 78 19.81 6.45 10.44
N GLY A 79 18.59 6.41 9.86
CA GLY A 79 18.37 6.59 8.42
C GLY A 79 18.90 5.44 7.57
N GLN A 80 19.28 4.33 8.18
CA GLN A 80 19.76 3.17 7.45
C GLN A 80 18.63 2.52 6.67
N LEU A 81 18.96 2.07 5.45
CA LEU A 81 18.06 1.33 4.60
C LEU A 81 17.77 -0.04 5.22
N ILE A 82 16.49 -0.37 5.38
CA ILE A 82 15.98 -1.67 5.81
C ILE A 82 15.52 -2.45 4.60
N GLU A 83 14.70 -1.82 3.73
CA GLU A 83 14.17 -2.44 2.54
C GLU A 83 14.15 -1.47 1.35
N ASN A 84 14.30 -2.01 0.13
CA ASN A 84 14.11 -1.29 -1.13
C ASN A 84 13.43 -2.21 -2.12
N THR A 85 12.14 -2.02 -2.27
CA THR A 85 11.29 -2.81 -3.15
C THR A 85 10.85 -2.01 -4.38
N LYS A 86 10.59 -2.70 -5.46
CA LYS A 86 9.97 -2.15 -6.67
C LYS A 86 8.77 -3.00 -7.01
N ASP A 87 7.64 -2.39 -6.93
CA ASP A 87 6.35 -2.97 -7.18
C ASP A 87 5.85 -2.65 -8.57
N TYR A 88 5.03 -3.50 -9.13
CA TYR A 88 4.56 -3.38 -10.50
C TYR A 88 3.04 -3.44 -10.56
N TYR A 89 2.41 -2.29 -10.85
CA TYR A 89 0.96 -2.15 -10.89
C TYR A 89 0.46 -1.71 -12.25
N ALA A 90 -0.75 -2.13 -12.61
CA ALA A 90 -1.46 -1.61 -13.77
C ALA A 90 -2.95 -1.58 -13.50
N GLN A 91 -3.65 -0.59 -14.07
CA GLN A 91 -5.10 -0.50 -14.01
C GLN A 91 -5.71 -1.11 -15.26
N ASP A 92 -6.76 -1.93 -15.10
CA ASP A 92 -7.53 -2.46 -16.21
C ASP A 92 -8.58 -1.46 -16.72
N LYS A 93 -9.22 -1.75 -17.85
CA LYS A 93 -10.26 -0.91 -18.47
C LYS A 93 -11.51 -0.73 -17.61
N SER A 94 -11.71 -1.62 -16.63
CA SER A 94 -12.80 -1.54 -15.66
C SER A 94 -12.46 -0.65 -14.47
N GLY A 95 -11.18 -0.27 -14.31
CA GLY A 95 -10.68 0.57 -13.23
C GLY A 95 -10.11 -0.20 -12.03
N ASN A 96 -10.06 -1.55 -12.09
CA ASN A 96 -9.39 -2.32 -11.04
C ASN A 96 -7.88 -2.14 -11.17
N VAL A 97 -7.19 -1.99 -10.04
CA VAL A 97 -5.73 -1.98 -9.99
C VAL A 97 -5.23 -3.38 -9.67
N TRP A 98 -4.31 -3.84 -10.51
CA TRP A 98 -3.73 -5.16 -10.42
C TRP A 98 -2.26 -5.09 -10.02
N TYR A 99 -1.85 -6.03 -9.18
CA TYR A 99 -0.46 -6.24 -8.76
C TYR A 99 0.18 -7.34 -9.59
N PHE A 100 1.31 -7.02 -10.21
CA PHE A 100 2.04 -7.91 -11.12
C PHE A 100 3.32 -8.48 -10.50
N GLY A 101 3.55 -8.20 -9.24
CA GLY A 101 4.70 -8.67 -8.47
C GLY A 101 5.69 -7.59 -8.12
N GLU A 102 6.76 -8.00 -7.50
CA GLU A 102 7.77 -7.14 -6.93
C GLU A 102 9.22 -7.59 -7.15
N SER A 103 10.13 -6.70 -6.82
CA SER A 103 11.55 -6.99 -6.71
C SER A 103 12.06 -6.42 -5.40
N SER A 104 12.00 -7.22 -4.36
CA SER A 104 12.40 -6.85 -3.00
C SER A 104 13.89 -7.00 -2.77
N ALA A 105 14.43 -6.22 -1.84
CA ALA A 105 15.79 -6.27 -1.37
C ALA A 105 15.86 -5.75 0.07
N GLU A 106 16.14 -6.65 1.00
CA GLU A 106 16.31 -6.38 2.42
C GLU A 106 17.77 -6.11 2.77
N TYR A 107 17.99 -5.21 3.73
CA TYR A 107 19.32 -4.78 4.13
C TYR A 107 19.50 -4.85 5.64
N ASP A 108 20.66 -5.31 6.07
CA ASP A 108 21.14 -5.21 7.44
C ASP A 108 22.50 -4.53 7.48
N ASN A 109 22.65 -3.45 8.26
CA ASN A 109 23.86 -2.66 8.36
C ASN A 109 24.44 -2.22 6.99
N GLY A 110 23.55 -1.82 6.06
CA GLY A 110 23.90 -1.37 4.70
C GLY A 110 24.29 -2.50 3.74
N LYS A 111 24.14 -3.76 4.12
CA LYS A 111 24.42 -4.93 3.27
C LYS A 111 23.14 -5.61 2.87
N LEU A 112 23.00 -5.94 1.59
CA LEU A 112 21.93 -6.78 1.10
C LEU A 112 22.00 -8.16 1.78
N VAL A 113 20.90 -8.57 2.44
CA VAL A 113 20.79 -9.85 3.16
C VAL A 113 19.79 -10.80 2.52
N SER A 114 18.70 -10.29 1.91
CA SER A 114 17.66 -11.11 1.32
C SER A 114 17.08 -10.48 0.04
N ARG A 115 16.48 -11.31 -0.80
CA ARG A 115 15.57 -10.96 -1.91
C ARG A 115 14.34 -11.83 -1.87
N GLU A 116 14.06 -12.40 -0.73
CA GLU A 116 12.88 -13.21 -0.47
C GLU A 116 11.61 -12.38 -0.72
N GLY A 117 10.51 -13.00 -1.05
CA GLY A 117 9.29 -12.31 -1.45
C GLY A 117 9.24 -11.90 -2.93
N SER A 118 10.38 -11.69 -3.60
CA SER A 118 10.37 -11.23 -5.00
C SER A 118 9.69 -12.23 -5.95
N TRP A 119 8.69 -11.76 -6.68
CA TRP A 119 7.97 -12.56 -7.67
C TRP A 119 7.52 -11.73 -8.88
N ARG A 120 7.00 -12.37 -9.91
CA ARG A 120 6.40 -11.70 -11.08
C ARG A 120 5.35 -12.58 -11.74
N ALA A 121 4.24 -11.97 -12.15
CA ALA A 121 3.23 -12.60 -12.97
C ALA A 121 3.83 -13.16 -14.27
N GLY A 122 3.31 -14.33 -14.72
CA GLY A 122 3.81 -15.07 -15.87
C GLY A 122 5.09 -15.87 -15.63
N VAL A 123 5.70 -15.81 -14.44
CA VAL A 123 6.92 -16.54 -14.09
C VAL A 123 6.58 -17.66 -13.10
N LYS A 124 7.02 -18.90 -13.38
CA LYS A 124 6.76 -20.09 -12.53
C LYS A 124 5.28 -20.32 -12.20
N GLY A 125 4.37 -19.86 -13.05
CA GLY A 125 2.93 -20.01 -12.85
C GLY A 125 2.26 -18.96 -11.97
N ALA A 126 2.99 -17.95 -11.51
CA ALA A 126 2.39 -16.84 -10.78
C ALA A 126 1.42 -16.04 -11.66
N LEU A 127 0.30 -15.65 -11.09
CA LEU A 127 -0.72 -14.80 -11.70
C LEU A 127 -0.77 -13.44 -11.00
N PRO A 128 -1.14 -12.36 -11.71
CA PRO A 128 -1.39 -11.09 -11.05
C PRO A 128 -2.68 -11.16 -10.23
N GLY A 129 -2.74 -10.39 -9.16
CA GLY A 129 -3.94 -10.24 -8.32
C GLY A 129 -4.50 -8.82 -8.38
N ILE A 130 -5.68 -8.62 -7.80
CA ILE A 130 -6.30 -7.30 -7.63
C ILE A 130 -5.87 -6.74 -6.29
N ILE A 131 -5.26 -5.55 -6.30
CA ILE A 131 -4.92 -4.84 -5.06
C ILE A 131 -6.00 -3.82 -4.69
N GLN A 132 -6.77 -3.33 -5.68
CA GLN A 132 -7.87 -2.41 -5.44
C GLN A 132 -8.95 -2.54 -6.51
N GLU A 133 -10.18 -2.80 -6.10
CA GLU A 133 -11.33 -2.84 -7.01
C GLU A 133 -11.77 -1.45 -7.45
N ALA A 134 -12.37 -1.38 -8.65
CA ALA A 134 -12.94 -0.15 -9.19
C ALA A 134 -14.17 0.36 -8.42
N ASN A 135 -15.00 -0.58 -7.97
CA ASN A 135 -16.27 -0.29 -7.28
C ASN A 135 -16.45 -1.27 -6.12
N PRO A 136 -15.67 -1.18 -5.04
CA PRO A 136 -15.68 -2.13 -3.94
C PRO A 136 -17.04 -2.16 -3.24
N GLN A 137 -17.51 -3.37 -2.91
CA GLN A 137 -18.73 -3.60 -2.14
C GLN A 137 -18.39 -4.45 -0.90
N ILE A 138 -19.09 -4.23 0.20
CA ILE A 138 -18.87 -5.04 1.41
C ILE A 138 -19.12 -6.52 1.09
N GLY A 139 -18.12 -7.34 1.38
CA GLY A 139 -18.10 -8.78 1.13
C GLY A 139 -17.38 -9.19 -0.16
N ASP A 140 -16.99 -8.26 -1.03
CA ASP A 140 -16.11 -8.57 -2.17
C ASP A 140 -14.78 -9.09 -1.64
N SER A 141 -14.22 -10.08 -2.35
CA SER A 141 -12.97 -10.69 -1.96
C SER A 141 -12.17 -11.14 -3.18
N TYR A 142 -10.85 -11.04 -3.10
CA TYR A 142 -9.95 -11.25 -4.23
C TYR A 142 -8.56 -11.65 -3.75
N ASP A 143 -7.83 -12.34 -4.63
CA ASP A 143 -6.40 -12.59 -4.42
C ASP A 143 -5.63 -11.32 -4.81
N GLU A 144 -4.82 -10.81 -3.91
CA GLU A 144 -3.92 -9.68 -4.12
C GLU A 144 -2.61 -10.14 -4.74
N GLU A 145 -2.15 -11.29 -4.29
CA GLU A 145 -0.98 -11.98 -4.80
C GLU A 145 -1.29 -13.45 -5.06
N ASN A 146 -0.75 -13.98 -6.14
CA ASN A 146 -0.93 -15.39 -6.50
C ASN A 146 0.35 -15.97 -7.09
N ALA A 147 1.40 -16.03 -6.27
CA ALA A 147 2.70 -16.61 -6.57
C ALA A 147 2.96 -17.79 -5.63
N GLN A 148 2.64 -19.00 -6.08
CA GLN A 148 2.69 -20.21 -5.27
C GLN A 148 4.02 -20.36 -4.49
N ASN A 149 3.93 -20.52 -3.16
CA ASN A 149 5.03 -20.63 -2.21
C ASN A 149 5.96 -19.40 -2.12
N VAL A 150 5.55 -18.25 -2.62
CA VAL A 150 6.31 -17.01 -2.52
C VAL A 150 5.46 -15.91 -1.91
N ALA A 151 4.26 -15.66 -2.46
CA ALA A 151 3.30 -14.67 -1.98
C ALA A 151 1.89 -15.13 -2.36
N HIS A 152 0.97 -15.16 -1.40
CA HIS A 152 -0.42 -15.56 -1.63
C HIS A 152 -1.34 -14.87 -0.64
N ASP A 153 -1.62 -13.61 -0.92
CA ASP A 153 -2.41 -12.75 -0.07
C ASP A 153 -3.79 -12.53 -0.64
N HIS A 154 -4.75 -12.36 0.27
CA HIS A 154 -6.16 -12.31 -0.02
C HIS A 154 -6.82 -11.16 0.72
N GLY A 155 -7.45 -10.27 -0.02
CA GLY A 155 -8.20 -9.13 0.50
C GLY A 155 -9.70 -9.38 0.52
N GLN A 156 -10.37 -8.80 1.53
CA GLN A 156 -11.82 -8.74 1.62
C GLN A 156 -12.28 -7.36 2.03
N VAL A 157 -13.23 -6.78 1.30
CA VAL A 157 -13.88 -5.52 1.68
C VAL A 157 -14.81 -5.74 2.88
N THR A 158 -14.51 -5.12 4.00
CA THR A 158 -15.27 -5.30 5.26
C THR A 158 -16.09 -4.08 5.65
N SER A 159 -15.72 -2.88 5.21
CA SER A 159 -16.45 -1.64 5.50
C SER A 159 -16.25 -0.58 4.43
N LEU A 160 -17.24 0.30 4.27
CA LEU A 160 -17.14 1.54 3.47
C LEU A 160 -17.28 2.79 4.36
N THR A 161 -17.30 2.61 5.67
CA THR A 161 -17.53 3.66 6.67
C THR A 161 -16.50 3.58 7.81
N GLY A 162 -15.27 3.16 7.49
CA GLY A 162 -14.16 3.14 8.43
C GLY A 162 -13.79 4.54 8.93
N SER A 163 -13.03 4.60 10.02
CA SER A 163 -12.53 5.84 10.59
C SER A 163 -11.09 5.65 11.07
N ALA A 164 -10.24 6.66 10.91
CA ALA A 164 -8.87 6.68 11.39
C ALA A 164 -8.45 8.08 11.79
N ASN A 165 -7.46 8.16 12.68
CA ASN A 165 -6.79 9.40 13.03
C ASN A 165 -5.28 9.19 12.91
N VAL A 166 -4.68 9.79 11.89
CA VAL A 166 -3.26 9.65 11.55
C VAL A 166 -2.60 11.02 11.43
N PRO A 167 -1.27 11.14 11.38
CA PRO A 167 -0.61 12.42 11.25
C PRO A 167 -1.07 13.26 10.06
N PHE A 168 -1.40 12.60 8.93
CA PHE A 168 -1.90 13.27 7.72
C PHE A 168 -3.29 13.89 7.93
N GLY A 169 -4.19 13.25 8.70
CA GLY A 169 -5.54 13.77 8.92
C GLY A 169 -6.43 12.93 9.81
N THR A 170 -7.65 13.38 10.00
CA THR A 170 -8.70 12.67 10.73
C THR A 170 -9.84 12.35 9.76
N PHE A 171 -10.21 11.09 9.69
CA PHE A 171 -11.24 10.53 8.81
C PHE A 171 -12.38 9.93 9.63
N LYS A 172 -13.62 10.20 9.25
CA LYS A 172 -14.80 9.78 10.05
C LYS A 172 -15.89 9.22 9.16
N ASN A 173 -16.08 7.89 9.24
CA ASN A 173 -17.13 7.16 8.52
C ASN A 173 -17.04 7.30 6.98
N ASP A 174 -15.84 7.44 6.43
CA ASP A 174 -15.58 7.69 5.01
C ASP A 174 -14.42 6.88 4.44
N LEU A 175 -13.92 5.88 5.20
CA LEU A 175 -12.86 5.00 4.72
C LEU A 175 -13.43 3.67 4.23
N LEU A 176 -12.94 3.24 3.06
CA LEU A 176 -12.97 1.85 2.66
C LEU A 176 -12.02 1.06 3.57
N VAL A 177 -12.45 -0.11 4.03
CA VAL A 177 -11.62 -1.01 4.85
C VAL A 177 -11.56 -2.37 4.20
N THR A 178 -10.35 -2.85 3.96
CA THR A 178 -10.07 -4.24 3.60
C THR A 178 -9.59 -5.01 4.84
N HIS A 179 -9.84 -6.31 4.83
CA HIS A 179 -9.24 -7.28 5.74
C HIS A 179 -8.38 -8.22 4.91
N GLU A 180 -7.10 -8.25 5.19
CA GLU A 180 -6.11 -8.98 4.41
C GLU A 180 -5.54 -10.13 5.22
N THR A 181 -5.28 -11.26 4.55
CA THR A 181 -4.75 -12.48 5.13
C THR A 181 -3.79 -13.14 4.17
N SER A 182 -2.80 -13.89 4.69
CA SER A 182 -1.85 -14.64 3.87
C SER A 182 -2.08 -16.14 4.01
N ALA A 183 -2.17 -16.84 2.86
CA ALA A 183 -2.24 -18.30 2.85
C ALA A 183 -0.90 -18.96 3.25
N LEU A 184 0.21 -18.23 3.12
CA LEU A 184 1.55 -18.69 3.49
C LEU A 184 1.87 -18.48 4.97
N GLU A 185 1.16 -17.53 5.62
CA GLU A 185 1.31 -17.21 7.05
C GLU A 185 -0.03 -17.38 7.79
N PRO A 186 -0.44 -18.62 8.09
CA PRO A 186 -1.71 -18.87 8.76
C PRO A 186 -1.81 -18.13 10.10
N GLY A 187 -2.77 -17.24 10.20
CA GLY A 187 -3.00 -16.39 11.37
C GLY A 187 -2.53 -14.95 11.22
N ALA A 188 -1.75 -14.62 10.20
CA ALA A 188 -1.50 -13.23 9.83
C ALA A 188 -2.81 -12.57 9.36
N ALA A 189 -3.08 -11.38 9.83
CA ALA A 189 -4.26 -10.61 9.45
C ALA A 189 -4.01 -9.12 9.64
N GLU A 190 -4.36 -8.34 8.63
CA GLU A 190 -4.23 -6.90 8.63
C GLU A 190 -5.55 -6.24 8.19
N ASN A 191 -5.80 -5.04 8.67
CA ASN A 191 -6.82 -4.16 8.10
C ASN A 191 -6.17 -2.93 7.50
N LYS A 192 -6.45 -2.67 6.22
CA LYS A 192 -6.05 -1.43 5.54
C LYS A 192 -7.23 -0.51 5.32
N TYR A 193 -6.98 0.78 5.43
CA TYR A 193 -7.98 1.84 5.39
C TYR A 193 -7.64 2.83 4.28
N TYR A 194 -8.55 2.99 3.32
CA TYR A 194 -8.32 3.82 2.14
C TYR A 194 -9.30 5.00 2.11
N PHE A 195 -8.77 6.18 1.81
CA PHE A 195 -9.57 7.39 1.58
C PHE A 195 -9.62 7.72 0.09
N ALA A 196 -10.81 7.93 -0.43
CA ALA A 196 -11.00 8.26 -1.84
C ALA A 196 -10.24 9.53 -2.23
N GLY A 197 -9.45 9.49 -3.29
CA GLY A 197 -8.60 10.57 -3.77
C GLY A 197 -7.21 10.66 -3.13
N VAL A 198 -6.92 9.82 -2.12
CA VAL A 198 -5.60 9.75 -1.48
C VAL A 198 -4.97 8.38 -1.65
N GLY A 199 -5.68 7.32 -1.34
CA GLY A 199 -5.16 5.96 -1.23
C GLY A 199 -5.21 5.46 0.20
N GLU A 200 -4.31 4.56 0.55
CA GLU A 200 -4.16 4.07 1.91
C GLU A 200 -3.77 5.21 2.85
N VAL A 201 -4.45 5.28 3.99
CA VAL A 201 -4.17 6.28 5.05
C VAL A 201 -3.77 5.63 6.37
N PHE A 202 -4.13 4.36 6.57
CA PHE A 202 -3.87 3.64 7.80
C PHE A 202 -3.87 2.13 7.54
N GLY A 203 -2.88 1.43 8.08
CA GLY A 203 -2.77 -0.02 8.18
C GLY A 203 -2.72 -0.45 9.64
N ARG A 204 -3.23 -1.64 9.95
CA ARG A 204 -3.10 -2.24 11.27
C ARG A 204 -3.02 -3.75 11.21
N ASP A 205 -1.86 -4.27 11.61
CA ASP A 205 -1.70 -5.69 11.89
C ASP A 205 -2.52 -6.08 13.13
N LEU A 206 -3.38 -7.08 12.99
CA LEU A 206 -4.30 -7.50 14.04
C LEU A 206 -3.67 -8.48 15.04
N VAL A 207 -2.48 -8.99 14.72
CA VAL A 207 -1.74 -9.94 15.56
C VAL A 207 -0.71 -9.22 16.42
N SER A 208 0.17 -8.46 15.80
CA SER A 208 1.20 -7.67 16.50
C SER A 208 0.65 -6.39 17.11
N GLY A 209 -0.39 -5.81 16.51
CA GLY A 209 -0.92 -4.50 16.83
C GLY A 209 -0.07 -3.35 16.29
N GLU A 210 0.80 -3.63 15.33
CA GLU A 210 1.56 -2.65 14.58
C GLU A 210 0.63 -1.79 13.72
N GLU A 211 1.01 -0.55 13.50
CA GLU A 211 0.20 0.41 12.76
C GLU A 211 1.04 1.21 11.77
N ASP A 212 0.63 1.22 10.51
CA ASP A 212 1.13 2.11 9.48
C ASP A 212 0.24 3.34 9.37
N ARG A 213 0.83 4.51 9.50
CA ARG A 213 0.10 5.77 9.54
C ARG A 213 0.62 6.72 8.48
N LEU A 214 -0.24 7.12 7.55
CA LEU A 214 0.11 8.14 6.56
C LEU A 214 0.47 9.46 7.26
N VAL A 215 1.64 9.99 6.91
CA VAL A 215 2.19 11.24 7.45
C VAL A 215 2.08 12.36 6.43
N SER A 216 2.46 12.10 5.18
CA SER A 216 2.43 13.11 4.14
C SER A 216 2.25 12.51 2.75
N VAL A 217 1.65 13.32 1.86
CA VAL A 217 1.60 13.06 0.42
C VAL A 217 2.13 14.29 -0.29
N THR A 218 3.11 14.10 -1.17
CA THR A 218 3.70 15.17 -1.96
C THR A 218 3.67 14.81 -3.45
N THR A 219 3.65 15.83 -4.30
CA THR A 219 3.78 15.66 -5.75
C THR A 219 4.92 16.53 -6.26
N ASP A 220 5.51 16.20 -7.41
CA ASP A 220 6.57 16.99 -8.05
C ASP A 220 6.16 18.45 -8.31
N THR A 221 4.85 18.73 -8.37
CA THR A 221 4.27 20.07 -8.56
C THR A 221 3.90 20.79 -7.25
N GLY A 222 4.18 20.15 -6.10
CA GLY A 222 3.91 20.69 -4.76
C GLY A 222 2.61 20.17 -4.13
N THR A 223 2.54 20.29 -2.79
CA THR A 223 1.48 19.76 -1.91
C THR A 223 0.07 20.31 -2.21
N SER A 224 -0.04 21.40 -2.96
CA SER A 224 -1.28 22.18 -3.12
C SER A 224 -2.38 21.47 -3.93
N GLN A 225 -2.06 20.53 -4.82
CA GLN A 225 -3.06 19.90 -5.68
C GLN A 225 -3.86 18.78 -4.97
N LEU A 226 -3.25 18.09 -4.03
CA LEU A 226 -3.95 17.06 -3.24
C LEU A 226 -4.99 17.66 -2.30
N VAL A 227 -4.66 18.78 -1.66
CA VAL A 227 -5.61 19.55 -0.82
C VAL A 227 -6.83 20.02 -1.65
N GLN A 228 -6.62 20.41 -2.91
CA GLN A 228 -7.71 20.81 -3.81
C GLN A 228 -8.55 19.62 -4.30
N ALA A 229 -7.92 18.48 -4.57
CA ALA A 229 -8.64 17.26 -4.95
C ALA A 229 -9.55 16.77 -3.81
N MET A 230 -9.08 16.80 -2.57
CA MET A 230 -9.88 16.41 -1.39
C MET A 230 -11.07 17.37 -1.14
N ALA A 231 -10.92 18.66 -1.41
CA ALA A 231 -12.00 19.64 -1.32
C ALA A 231 -13.09 19.40 -2.42
N SER A 232 -12.75 18.78 -3.54
CA SER A 232 -13.69 18.50 -4.64
C SER A 232 -14.50 17.21 -4.46
N PHE A 233 -14.06 16.27 -3.63
CA PHE A 233 -14.79 15.03 -3.31
C PHE A 233 -15.83 15.18 -2.18
N GLY A 234 -16.17 16.39 -1.86
CA GLY A 234 -17.40 16.82 -1.20
C GLY A 234 -17.88 16.04 0.02
N GLY A 235 -17.52 16.46 1.24
CA GLY A 235 -18.46 16.48 2.33
C GLY A 235 -18.50 15.31 3.30
N GLY A 236 -17.49 14.52 3.45
CA GLY A 236 -17.33 13.64 4.59
C GLY A 236 -16.30 14.25 5.56
N GLY A 237 -16.49 14.22 6.85
CA GLY A 237 -15.75 14.90 7.92
C GLY A 237 -14.23 14.74 8.01
N ALA A 238 -13.51 14.72 6.88
CA ALA A 238 -12.05 14.68 6.83
C ALA A 238 -11.46 16.06 7.18
N SER A 239 -10.49 16.10 8.09
CA SER A 239 -9.73 17.28 8.46
C SER A 239 -8.24 16.99 8.31
N LEU A 240 -7.54 17.80 7.52
CA LEU A 240 -6.11 17.66 7.29
C LEU A 240 -5.29 18.50 8.26
N ASN A 241 -4.16 17.97 8.70
CA ASN A 241 -3.16 18.71 9.44
C ASN A 241 -2.25 19.47 8.49
N THR A 242 -2.43 20.80 8.39
CA THR A 242 -1.63 21.67 7.52
C THR A 242 -0.39 22.28 8.19
N SER A 243 -0.05 21.85 9.40
CA SER A 243 1.13 22.37 10.10
C SER A 243 2.41 21.73 9.55
N PRO A 244 3.47 22.52 9.26
CA PRO A 244 4.76 21.97 8.88
C PRO A 244 5.36 21.17 10.04
N LEU A 245 5.83 19.97 9.76
CA LEU A 245 6.57 19.12 10.70
C LEU A 245 7.80 19.89 11.21
N SER A 246 7.83 20.23 12.49
CA SER A 246 9.04 20.76 13.13
C SER A 246 9.98 19.58 13.41
N THR A 247 11.15 19.57 12.79
CA THR A 247 12.25 18.67 13.11
C THR A 247 12.77 19.00 14.52
N ALA A 248 12.44 18.17 15.50
CA ALA A 248 13.11 18.15 16.80
C ALA A 248 13.73 16.75 16.98
N ALA A 249 15.05 16.71 16.76
CA ALA A 249 15.87 15.60 17.18
C ALA A 249 15.94 15.53 18.71
N ASN A 250 15.76 14.37 19.31
CA ASN A 250 16.31 14.09 20.64
C ASN A 250 16.77 12.65 20.74
N GLU A 251 18.05 12.49 21.05
CA GLU A 251 18.78 11.25 21.23
C GLU A 251 18.43 10.58 22.57
N SER A 252 18.27 9.27 22.60
CA SER A 252 19.04 8.38 23.48
C SER A 252 18.60 6.91 23.39
N SER A 253 19.54 6.11 22.96
CA SER A 253 19.96 4.74 23.32
C SER A 253 18.94 3.69 23.84
N LEU A 254 18.84 2.52 23.21
CA LEU A 254 19.45 1.22 23.53
C LEU A 254 18.70 0.01 22.98
N GLN A 255 19.41 -0.73 22.15
CA GLN A 255 19.58 -2.18 22.02
C GLN A 255 18.36 -3.13 21.93
N HIS A 256 18.36 -3.81 20.80
CA HIS A 256 18.09 -5.23 20.52
C HIS A 256 16.69 -5.79 20.78
N MET A 257 15.98 -6.04 19.68
CA MET A 257 15.60 -7.40 19.29
C MET A 257 15.19 -7.40 17.81
N LEU A 258 15.98 -8.12 17.00
CA LEU A 258 15.60 -8.54 15.68
C LEU A 258 14.43 -9.52 15.81
N VAL A 259 13.29 -9.16 15.31
CA VAL A 259 12.30 -10.11 14.79
C VAL A 259 12.03 -9.64 13.36
N ALA A 260 12.44 -10.46 12.43
CA ALA A 260 12.11 -10.29 11.03
C ALA A 260 10.61 -10.53 10.88
N ASN A 261 9.86 -9.47 10.71
CA ASN A 261 8.53 -9.53 10.12
C ASN A 261 8.64 -8.85 8.77
N GLY A 262 8.65 -9.66 7.71
CA GLY A 262 8.51 -9.15 6.37
C GLY A 262 7.14 -8.51 6.24
N HIS A 263 7.10 -7.24 5.95
CA HIS A 263 5.89 -6.59 5.51
C HIS A 263 5.65 -6.96 4.07
N HIS A 264 4.60 -7.70 3.84
CA HIS A 264 4.06 -7.94 2.52
C HIS A 264 2.96 -6.90 2.30
N ALA A 265 3.23 -5.93 1.42
CA ALA A 265 2.20 -5.08 0.84
C ALA A 265 1.51 -5.83 -0.29
#